data_606580137260f29a472c21010071a8e9
#
_entry.id   606580137260f29a472c21010071a8e9
#
_cell.length_a   1.000
_cell.length_b   1.000
_cell.length_c   1.000
_cell.angle_alpha   90.00
_cell.angle_beta   90.00
_cell.angle_gamma   90.00
#
_symmetry.space_group_name_H-M   'P 1'
#
loop_
_entity.id
_entity.type
_entity.pdbx_description
1 polymer ?
#
loop_
_entity_poly.entity_id
_entity_poly.type
_entity_poly.pdbx_seq_one_letter_code
_entity_poly.pdbx_strand_id
1 'polypeptide(L)'
;LMQHPHLFDPPRAPRYPIVLCHGLYGFDVRGPFMGFEYHYWSAALDVLQQRLGAQVYVFAVPPTGSIQERAETLHKLLVRQHFPRGQRLNFVGHSMGGLDVRYLISHIQPQEYTPVSLTTVATPHRGSPFMDWCNENIGVGLELMDSMMREAEPKTVPDDLPTRAPFSLKSPLLTYAKTSEDRNSLRRALSHVSSSFSSYILSIFDQPAYAMLSTRYMTRLFNPTVPDQPHVRYFSIATRTKSIP
;
A
#
# COMPACT_ATOMS: atom_id res chain seq x y z
N LEU A 1 -22.28 -12.74 24.83
CA LEU A 1 -22.68 -11.33 24.89
C LEU A 1 -23.08 -10.80 23.49
N MET A 2 -22.36 -11.14 22.41
CA MET A 2 -22.68 -10.69 21.03
C MET A 2 -23.93 -11.30 20.40
N GLN A 3 -24.57 -12.25 21.04
CA GLN A 3 -25.79 -12.91 20.55
C GLN A 3 -27.06 -12.49 21.32
N HIS A 4 -26.97 -11.52 22.23
CA HIS A 4 -28.12 -11.11 23.01
C HIS A 4 -28.94 -10.09 22.22
N PRO A 5 -30.16 -10.41 21.78
CA PRO A 5 -30.94 -9.58 20.87
C PRO A 5 -31.31 -8.19 21.42
N HIS A 6 -31.25 -7.99 22.73
CA HIS A 6 -31.54 -6.70 23.38
C HIS A 6 -30.30 -5.81 23.59
N LEU A 7 -29.09 -6.30 23.31
CA LEU A 7 -27.84 -5.55 23.46
C LEU A 7 -27.28 -5.03 22.13
N PHE A 8 -27.71 -5.60 21.02
CA PHE A 8 -27.24 -5.20 19.70
C PHE A 8 -28.43 -5.15 18.73
N ASP A 9 -28.62 -4.00 18.09
CA ASP A 9 -29.44 -3.92 16.88
C ASP A 9 -28.89 -4.92 15.85
N PRO A 10 -29.75 -5.66 15.13
CA PRO A 10 -29.28 -6.53 14.07
C PRO A 10 -28.47 -5.70 13.07
N PRO A 11 -27.33 -6.21 12.62
CA PRO A 11 -26.49 -5.48 11.67
C PRO A 11 -27.30 -5.19 10.39
N ARG A 12 -27.34 -3.92 9.99
CA ARG A 12 -28.08 -3.46 8.81
C ARG A 12 -27.14 -3.31 7.64
N ALA A 13 -27.64 -3.58 6.44
CA ALA A 13 -26.89 -3.28 5.22
C ALA A 13 -26.53 -1.79 5.16
N PRO A 14 -25.30 -1.44 4.78
CA PRO A 14 -24.93 -0.04 4.56
C PRO A 14 -25.82 0.60 3.50
N ARG A 15 -26.21 1.86 3.72
CA ARG A 15 -27.04 2.61 2.77
C ARG A 15 -26.37 2.79 1.39
N TYR A 16 -25.05 2.87 1.37
CA TYR A 16 -24.27 3.10 0.17
C TYR A 16 -23.35 1.93 -0.09
N PRO A 17 -23.02 1.63 -1.36
CA PRO A 17 -22.11 0.56 -1.71
C PRO A 17 -20.76 0.67 -1.01
N ILE A 18 -20.13 -0.48 -0.79
CA ILE A 18 -18.80 -0.60 -0.23
C ILE A 18 -17.81 -0.92 -1.35
N VAL A 19 -16.69 -0.20 -1.38
CA VAL A 19 -15.54 -0.49 -2.24
C VAL A 19 -14.43 -1.07 -1.38
N LEU A 20 -13.99 -2.29 -1.67
CA LEU A 20 -12.90 -2.97 -0.98
C LEU A 20 -11.60 -2.77 -1.75
N CYS A 21 -10.57 -2.26 -1.06
CA CYS A 21 -9.26 -1.92 -1.62
C CYS A 21 -8.17 -2.75 -0.95
N HIS A 22 -7.53 -3.64 -1.72
CA HIS A 22 -6.50 -4.55 -1.22
C HIS A 22 -5.16 -3.85 -0.95
N GLY A 23 -4.30 -4.46 -0.12
CA GLY A 23 -2.96 -3.99 0.21
C GLY A 23 -1.88 -4.37 -0.81
N LEU A 24 -0.63 -4.31 -0.35
CA LEU A 24 0.54 -4.75 -1.10
C LEU A 24 0.39 -6.23 -1.50
N TYR A 25 0.80 -6.58 -2.72
CA TYR A 25 0.63 -7.92 -3.32
C TYR A 25 -0.80 -8.45 -3.35
N GLY A 26 -1.77 -7.61 -3.04
CA GLY A 26 -3.18 -7.99 -3.13
C GLY A 26 -3.64 -8.18 -4.57
N PHE A 27 -4.79 -8.81 -4.69
CA PHE A 27 -5.44 -9.17 -5.95
C PHE A 27 -6.96 -9.20 -5.73
N ASP A 28 -7.73 -9.27 -6.79
CA ASP A 28 -9.16 -9.55 -6.69
C ASP A 28 -9.37 -11.06 -6.61
N VAL A 29 -8.98 -11.76 -7.69
CA VAL A 29 -9.07 -13.23 -7.80
C VAL A 29 -7.72 -13.78 -8.26
N ARG A 30 -7.27 -14.86 -7.65
CA ARG A 30 -6.12 -15.65 -8.11
C ARG A 30 -6.56 -17.05 -8.45
N GLY A 31 -6.21 -17.54 -9.64
CA GLY A 31 -6.52 -18.88 -10.08
C GLY A 31 -7.00 -18.92 -11.54
N PRO A 32 -7.48 -20.05 -12.03
CA PRO A 32 -7.67 -21.29 -11.26
C PRO A 32 -6.35 -22.05 -11.04
N PHE A 33 -6.06 -22.36 -9.78
CA PHE A 33 -4.99 -23.30 -9.44
C PHE A 33 -5.66 -24.61 -8.97
N MET A 34 -5.42 -25.70 -9.66
CA MET A 34 -6.09 -26.99 -9.42
C MET A 34 -7.62 -26.90 -9.37
N GLY A 35 -8.23 -25.96 -10.12
CA GLY A 35 -9.68 -25.76 -10.15
C GLY A 35 -10.25 -24.86 -9.04
N PHE A 36 -9.40 -24.31 -8.17
CA PHE A 36 -9.83 -23.39 -7.11
C PHE A 36 -9.43 -21.94 -7.44
N GLU A 37 -10.39 -21.02 -7.26
CA GLU A 37 -10.17 -19.59 -7.28
C GLU A 37 -10.03 -19.05 -5.84
N TYR A 38 -9.02 -18.25 -5.60
CA TYR A 38 -8.77 -17.65 -4.29
C TYR A 38 -9.05 -16.15 -4.35
N HIS A 39 -10.04 -15.71 -3.58
CA HIS A 39 -10.40 -14.31 -3.46
C HIS A 39 -9.74 -13.68 -2.23
N TYR A 40 -9.08 -12.55 -2.42
CA TYR A 40 -8.46 -11.81 -1.32
C TYR A 40 -9.46 -11.45 -0.21
N TRP A 41 -10.68 -11.13 -0.62
CA TRP A 41 -11.74 -10.66 0.25
C TRP A 41 -12.80 -11.72 0.59
N SER A 42 -12.55 -13.02 0.35
CA SER A 42 -13.58 -14.08 0.45
C SER A 42 -14.40 -14.03 1.75
N ALA A 43 -13.73 -13.99 2.90
CA ALA A 43 -14.42 -13.96 4.19
C ALA A 43 -15.22 -12.64 4.41
N ALA A 44 -14.69 -11.51 3.94
CA ALA A 44 -15.38 -10.23 4.03
C ALA A 44 -16.60 -10.17 3.11
N LEU A 45 -16.48 -10.71 1.89
CA LEU A 45 -17.57 -10.78 0.91
C LEU A 45 -18.72 -11.66 1.42
N ASP A 46 -18.42 -12.83 2.03
CA ASP A 46 -19.44 -13.69 2.65
C ASP A 46 -20.26 -12.90 3.68
N VAL A 47 -19.58 -12.18 4.58
CA VAL A 47 -20.28 -11.41 5.61
C VAL A 47 -21.04 -10.21 5.01
N LEU A 48 -20.39 -9.43 4.17
CA LEU A 48 -20.98 -8.19 3.67
C LEU A 48 -22.11 -8.44 2.67
N GLN A 49 -21.94 -9.36 1.74
CA GLN A 49 -22.93 -9.64 0.71
C GLN A 49 -23.98 -10.63 1.18
N GLN A 50 -23.55 -11.80 1.72
CA GLN A 50 -24.47 -12.88 2.03
C GLN A 50 -25.27 -12.63 3.32
N ARG A 51 -24.60 -12.10 4.38
CA ARG A 51 -25.28 -11.92 5.67
C ARG A 51 -25.89 -10.54 5.83
N LEU A 52 -25.25 -9.49 5.29
CA LEU A 52 -25.72 -8.12 5.43
C LEU A 52 -26.48 -7.61 4.21
N GLY A 53 -26.41 -8.27 3.07
CA GLY A 53 -27.02 -7.81 1.81
C GLY A 53 -26.40 -6.52 1.28
N ALA A 54 -25.14 -6.22 1.62
CA ALA A 54 -24.45 -5.02 1.16
C ALA A 54 -24.06 -5.14 -0.32
N GLN A 55 -24.19 -4.04 -1.06
CA GLN A 55 -23.60 -3.93 -2.38
C GLN A 55 -22.11 -3.67 -2.26
N VAL A 56 -21.29 -4.56 -2.80
CA VAL A 56 -19.83 -4.54 -2.65
C VAL A 56 -19.14 -4.58 -4.01
N TYR A 57 -18.17 -3.70 -4.20
CA TYR A 57 -17.29 -3.66 -5.36
C TYR A 57 -15.86 -4.00 -4.93
N VAL A 58 -15.19 -4.83 -5.72
CA VAL A 58 -13.78 -5.19 -5.53
C VAL A 58 -13.05 -4.92 -6.83
N PHE A 59 -11.87 -4.30 -6.74
CA PHE A 59 -11.06 -4.00 -7.92
C PHE A 59 -9.61 -4.40 -7.66
N ALA A 60 -8.97 -4.95 -8.70
CA ALA A 60 -7.53 -5.17 -8.69
C ALA A 60 -6.81 -3.90 -9.15
N VAL A 61 -5.88 -3.42 -8.34
CA VAL A 61 -4.94 -2.36 -8.68
C VAL A 61 -3.52 -2.94 -8.77
N PRO A 62 -2.52 -2.22 -9.33
CA PRO A 62 -1.15 -2.73 -9.41
C PRO A 62 -0.65 -3.22 -8.04
N PRO A 63 -0.19 -4.47 -7.92
CA PRO A 63 0.08 -5.07 -6.60
C PRO A 63 1.25 -4.42 -5.87
N THR A 64 2.20 -3.80 -6.58
CA THR A 64 3.43 -3.17 -6.06
C THR A 64 3.65 -1.76 -6.60
N GLY A 65 2.64 -1.19 -7.27
CA GLY A 65 2.69 0.19 -7.78
C GLY A 65 2.77 1.24 -6.67
N SER A 66 3.05 2.47 -7.05
CA SER A 66 3.00 3.62 -6.15
C SER A 66 1.58 3.86 -5.62
N ILE A 67 1.47 4.53 -4.46
CA ILE A 67 0.16 4.92 -3.91
C ILE A 67 -0.64 5.72 -4.94
N GLN A 68 0.02 6.65 -5.65
CA GLN A 68 -0.60 7.45 -6.70
C GLN A 68 -1.13 6.59 -7.85
N GLU A 69 -0.27 5.75 -8.45
CA GLU A 69 -0.65 4.86 -9.56
C GLU A 69 -1.82 3.95 -9.20
N ARG A 70 -1.81 3.39 -8.00
CA ARG A 70 -2.86 2.52 -7.48
C ARG A 70 -4.17 3.30 -7.28
N ALA A 71 -4.10 4.49 -6.70
CA ALA A 71 -5.26 5.36 -6.52
C ALA A 71 -5.87 5.82 -7.85
N GLU A 72 -5.04 6.20 -8.84
CA GLU A 72 -5.48 6.57 -10.19
C GLU A 72 -6.12 5.39 -10.92
N THR A 73 -5.54 4.19 -10.78
CA THR A 73 -6.10 2.96 -11.34
C THR A 73 -7.45 2.65 -10.72
N LEU A 74 -7.56 2.73 -9.40
CA LEU A 74 -8.83 2.54 -8.69
C LEU A 74 -9.88 3.54 -9.17
N HIS A 75 -9.51 4.82 -9.28
CA HIS A 75 -10.41 5.86 -9.79
C HIS A 75 -10.92 5.54 -11.21
N LYS A 76 -10.02 5.18 -12.14
CA LYS A 76 -10.39 4.79 -13.51
C LYS A 76 -11.35 3.60 -13.54
N LEU A 77 -11.14 2.61 -12.67
CA LEU A 77 -12.02 1.43 -12.57
C LEU A 77 -13.40 1.80 -12.01
N LEU A 78 -13.46 2.69 -11.02
CA LEU A 78 -14.72 3.20 -10.46
C LEU A 78 -15.51 4.02 -11.48
N VAL A 79 -14.87 4.88 -12.23
CA VAL A 79 -15.53 5.66 -13.31
C VAL A 79 -16.16 4.75 -14.37
N ARG A 80 -15.50 3.64 -14.72
CA ARG A 80 -16.03 2.64 -15.67
C ARG A 80 -17.28 1.91 -15.18
N GLN A 81 -17.61 1.97 -13.89
CA GLN A 81 -18.85 1.39 -13.36
C GLN A 81 -20.09 2.19 -13.77
N HIS A 82 -19.93 3.38 -14.33
CA HIS A 82 -21.05 4.25 -14.75
C HIS A 82 -22.10 4.44 -13.66
N PHE A 83 -21.64 4.77 -12.46
CA PHE A 83 -22.53 5.04 -11.33
C PHE A 83 -23.52 6.16 -11.66
N PRO A 84 -24.73 6.13 -11.07
CA PRO A 84 -25.62 7.26 -11.10
C PRO A 84 -24.93 8.53 -10.59
N ARG A 85 -25.25 9.66 -11.17
CA ARG A 85 -24.66 10.96 -10.78
C ARG A 85 -24.82 11.21 -9.28
N GLY A 86 -23.73 11.53 -8.59
CA GLY A 86 -23.71 11.75 -7.16
C GLY A 86 -23.76 10.47 -6.30
N GLN A 87 -23.48 9.31 -6.89
CA GLN A 87 -23.40 8.04 -6.15
C GLN A 87 -22.43 8.19 -4.96
N ARG A 88 -22.93 7.91 -3.78
CA ARG A 88 -22.13 7.88 -2.55
C ARG A 88 -21.53 6.51 -2.34
N LEU A 89 -20.24 6.46 -1.96
CA LEU A 89 -19.49 5.22 -1.76
C LEU A 89 -18.79 5.21 -0.40
N ASN A 90 -18.84 4.04 0.25
CA ASN A 90 -18.05 3.74 1.44
C ASN A 90 -16.78 2.97 0.98
N PHE A 91 -15.64 3.30 1.54
CA PHE A 91 -14.38 2.61 1.23
C PHE A 91 -13.88 1.84 2.43
N VAL A 92 -13.37 0.63 2.18
CA VAL A 92 -12.64 -0.17 3.16
C VAL A 92 -11.30 -0.52 2.57
N GLY A 93 -10.23 0.05 3.12
CA GLY A 93 -8.86 -0.16 2.67
C GLY A 93 -8.08 -1.03 3.63
N HIS A 94 -7.55 -2.16 3.16
CA HIS A 94 -6.65 -3.00 3.93
C HIS A 94 -5.20 -2.63 3.63
N SER A 95 -4.37 -2.47 4.68
CA SER A 95 -2.95 -2.19 4.55
C SER A 95 -2.70 -0.97 3.64
N MET A 96 -1.86 -1.08 2.61
CA MET A 96 -1.58 -0.02 1.63
C MET A 96 -2.84 0.51 0.92
N GLY A 97 -3.90 -0.33 0.74
CA GLY A 97 -5.16 0.10 0.12
C GLY A 97 -5.85 1.25 0.84
N GLY A 98 -5.64 1.40 2.15
CA GLY A 98 -6.11 2.56 2.90
C GLY A 98 -5.39 3.86 2.53
N LEU A 99 -4.12 3.78 2.15
CA LEU A 99 -3.33 4.93 1.68
C LEU A 99 -3.74 5.33 0.27
N ASP A 100 -4.01 4.36 -0.61
CA ASP A 100 -4.52 4.61 -1.96
C ASP A 100 -5.82 5.41 -1.92
N VAL A 101 -6.76 5.02 -1.04
CA VAL A 101 -8.04 5.72 -0.89
C VAL A 101 -7.87 7.10 -0.24
N ARG A 102 -6.95 7.27 0.72
CA ARG A 102 -6.63 8.60 1.26
C ARG A 102 -6.14 9.53 0.16
N TYR A 103 -5.24 9.05 -0.71
CA TYR A 103 -4.76 9.82 -1.86
C TYR A 103 -5.89 10.12 -2.85
N LEU A 104 -6.74 9.15 -3.15
CA LEU A 104 -7.92 9.34 -4.00
C LEU A 104 -8.83 10.45 -3.48
N ILE A 105 -9.13 10.44 -2.20
CA ILE A 105 -10.01 11.44 -1.56
C ILE A 105 -9.38 12.83 -1.53
N SER A 106 -8.08 12.92 -1.22
CA SER A 106 -7.40 14.19 -0.98
C SER A 106 -6.90 14.87 -2.26
N HIS A 107 -6.37 14.08 -3.22
CA HIS A 107 -5.72 14.59 -4.44
C HIS A 107 -6.58 14.44 -5.69
N ILE A 108 -7.12 13.24 -5.93
CA ILE A 108 -7.91 12.99 -7.13
C ILE A 108 -9.25 13.71 -7.05
N GLN A 109 -9.90 13.73 -5.87
CA GLN A 109 -11.15 14.45 -5.60
C GLN A 109 -12.23 14.15 -6.66
N PRO A 110 -12.68 12.89 -6.78
CA PRO A 110 -13.56 12.45 -7.84
C PRO A 110 -14.87 13.26 -7.89
N GLN A 111 -15.34 13.56 -9.11
CA GLN A 111 -16.58 14.27 -9.36
C GLN A 111 -17.71 13.31 -9.80
N GLU A 112 -17.37 12.12 -10.25
CA GLU A 112 -18.29 11.10 -10.77
C GLU A 112 -19.02 10.36 -9.66
N TYR A 113 -18.41 10.28 -8.49
CA TYR A 113 -18.94 9.67 -7.27
C TYR A 113 -18.44 10.42 -6.03
N THR A 114 -19.10 10.20 -4.90
CA THR A 114 -18.76 10.91 -3.66
C THR A 114 -18.28 9.94 -2.59
N PRO A 115 -16.99 9.95 -2.21
CA PRO A 115 -16.53 9.23 -1.02
C PRO A 115 -17.22 9.81 0.23
N VAL A 116 -17.87 8.96 1.05
CA VAL A 116 -18.54 9.40 2.29
C VAL A 116 -17.89 8.83 3.55
N SER A 117 -17.21 7.70 3.43
CA SER A 117 -16.43 7.15 4.52
C SER A 117 -15.21 6.37 4.01
N LEU A 118 -14.16 6.35 4.82
CA LEU A 118 -13.02 5.47 4.68
C LEU A 118 -12.77 4.75 5.99
N THR A 119 -12.88 3.42 5.96
CA THR A 119 -12.47 2.54 7.05
C THR A 119 -11.14 1.89 6.66
N THR A 120 -10.09 2.14 7.40
CA THR A 120 -8.78 1.52 7.18
C THR A 120 -8.57 0.36 8.14
N VAL A 121 -8.04 -0.76 7.62
CA VAL A 121 -7.75 -1.97 8.39
C VAL A 121 -6.26 -2.26 8.29
N ALA A 122 -5.56 -2.24 9.41
CA ALA A 122 -4.11 -2.46 9.49
C ALA A 122 -3.30 -1.59 8.52
N THR A 123 -3.76 -0.38 8.21
CA THR A 123 -3.09 0.55 7.29
C THR A 123 -1.91 1.23 8.00
N PRO A 124 -0.71 1.24 7.39
CA PRO A 124 0.48 1.84 7.99
C PRO A 124 0.48 3.37 7.82
N HIS A 125 -0.42 4.10 8.48
CA HIS A 125 -0.56 5.55 8.39
C HIS A 125 0.70 6.34 8.76
N ARG A 126 1.61 5.73 9.52
CA ARG A 126 2.90 6.32 9.91
C ARG A 126 4.09 5.53 9.39
N GLY A 127 3.85 4.69 8.38
CA GLY A 127 4.85 3.78 7.83
C GLY A 127 4.94 2.46 8.59
N SER A 128 5.86 1.62 8.14
CA SER A 128 6.10 0.28 8.67
C SER A 128 7.56 0.14 9.09
N PRO A 129 7.86 -0.11 10.39
CA PRO A 129 9.22 -0.40 10.84
C PRO A 129 9.86 -1.59 10.11
N PHE A 130 9.05 -2.54 9.64
CA PHE A 130 9.54 -3.64 8.80
C PHE A 130 10.05 -3.12 7.45
N MET A 131 9.37 -2.14 6.84
CA MET A 131 9.84 -1.52 5.59
C MET A 131 11.09 -0.68 5.83
N ASP A 132 11.19 0.01 6.96
CA ASP A 132 12.41 0.73 7.33
C ASP A 132 13.57 -0.25 7.46
N TRP A 133 13.37 -1.39 8.13
CA TRP A 133 14.36 -2.45 8.23
C TRP A 133 14.75 -3.02 6.86
N CYS A 134 13.78 -3.26 5.96
CA CYS A 134 14.05 -3.69 4.59
C CYS A 134 14.89 -2.66 3.81
N ASN A 135 14.55 -1.38 3.94
CA ASN A 135 15.31 -0.29 3.31
C ASN A 135 16.76 -0.25 3.82
N GLU A 136 16.97 -0.38 5.13
CA GLU A 136 18.28 -0.29 5.76
C GLU A 136 19.17 -1.52 5.51
N ASN A 137 18.58 -2.71 5.50
CA ASN A 137 19.34 -3.98 5.46
C ASN A 137 19.36 -4.63 4.08
N ILE A 138 18.34 -4.42 3.26
CA ILE A 138 18.23 -4.98 1.91
C ILE A 138 18.41 -3.88 0.84
N GLY A 139 18.21 -2.61 1.22
CA GLY A 139 18.33 -1.42 0.37
C GLY A 139 17.18 -1.24 -0.60
N VAL A 140 16.06 -1.83 -0.28
CA VAL A 140 14.83 -1.78 -1.07
C VAL A 140 14.30 -0.36 -1.12
N GLY A 141 14.16 0.21 -2.31
CA GLY A 141 13.53 1.52 -2.52
C GLY A 141 14.33 2.74 -2.04
N LEU A 142 15.61 2.59 -1.64
CA LEU A 142 16.41 3.72 -1.13
C LEU A 142 16.66 4.79 -2.20
N GLU A 143 17.00 4.40 -3.42
CA GLU A 143 17.26 5.34 -4.52
C GLU A 143 15.99 6.09 -4.90
N LEU A 144 14.87 5.39 -4.97
CA LEU A 144 13.57 5.98 -5.25
C LEU A 144 13.12 6.93 -4.13
N MET A 145 13.30 6.54 -2.87
CA MET A 145 12.98 7.40 -1.73
C MET A 145 13.83 8.67 -1.74
N ASP A 146 15.12 8.56 -2.02
CA ASP A 146 16.02 9.71 -2.10
C ASP A 146 15.67 10.64 -3.27
N SER A 147 15.24 10.11 -4.41
CA SER A 147 14.74 10.93 -5.52
C SER A 147 13.45 11.68 -5.15
N MET A 148 12.47 10.98 -4.56
CA MET A 148 11.21 11.59 -4.11
C MET A 148 11.44 12.68 -3.06
N MET A 149 12.41 12.48 -2.15
CA MET A 149 12.74 13.47 -1.13
C MET A 149 13.41 14.71 -1.73
N ARG A 150 14.28 14.54 -2.74
CA ARG A 150 14.91 15.69 -3.44
C ARG A 150 13.92 16.49 -4.28
N GLU A 151 12.94 15.82 -4.89
CA GLU A 151 11.87 16.50 -5.65
C GLU A 151 10.95 17.31 -4.75
N ALA A 152 10.76 16.88 -3.50
CA ALA A 152 9.92 17.57 -2.52
C ALA A 152 10.63 18.73 -1.79
N GLU A 153 11.96 18.81 -1.85
CA GLU A 153 12.70 19.93 -1.30
C GLU A 153 12.52 21.19 -2.17
N PRO A 154 12.20 22.36 -1.59
CA PRO A 154 12.13 23.59 -2.37
C PRO A 154 13.50 23.87 -3.01
N LYS A 155 13.53 24.08 -4.33
CA LYS A 155 14.72 24.36 -5.12
C LYS A 155 15.34 25.73 -4.75
N THR A 156 16.11 25.74 -3.69
CA THR A 156 16.87 26.93 -3.26
C THR A 156 18.31 26.54 -2.90
N VAL A 157 19.06 26.01 -3.85
CA VAL A 157 20.56 26.02 -3.77
C VAL A 157 21.10 25.93 -5.20
N PRO A 158 22.13 26.73 -5.58
CA PRO A 158 22.79 26.61 -6.88
C PRO A 158 23.53 25.29 -7.02
N ASP A 159 23.39 24.70 -8.19
CA ASP A 159 24.04 23.47 -8.63
C ASP A 159 25.54 23.70 -8.87
N ASP A 160 26.37 23.43 -7.87
CA ASP A 160 27.82 23.29 -8.08
C ASP A 160 28.40 22.09 -7.30
N LEU A 161 27.77 20.92 -7.44
CA LEU A 161 28.35 19.67 -6.96
C LEU A 161 28.55 18.68 -8.11
N PRO A 162 29.75 18.09 -8.26
CA PRO A 162 30.07 17.23 -9.40
C PRO A 162 29.19 16.01 -9.43
N THR A 163 28.59 15.80 -10.60
CA THR A 163 27.77 14.64 -10.97
C THR A 163 28.48 13.34 -10.59
N ARG A 164 28.01 12.65 -9.57
CA ARG A 164 28.48 11.29 -9.24
C ARG A 164 28.11 10.33 -10.36
N ALA A 165 29.08 9.56 -10.80
CA ALA A 165 28.93 8.54 -11.83
C ALA A 165 27.77 7.57 -11.53
N PRO A 166 27.05 7.07 -12.57
CA PRO A 166 25.82 6.31 -12.43
C PRO A 166 25.97 4.87 -11.91
N PHE A 167 27.15 4.47 -11.45
CA PHE A 167 27.42 3.15 -10.88
C PHE A 167 28.18 3.25 -9.57
N SER A 168 27.47 3.49 -8.48
CA SER A 168 27.99 3.19 -7.15
C SER A 168 27.71 1.72 -6.82
N LEU A 169 28.76 0.91 -6.78
CA LEU A 169 28.77 -0.49 -6.31
C LEU A 169 28.49 -0.63 -4.80
N LYS A 170 27.56 0.13 -4.26
CA LYS A 170 27.01 -0.07 -2.92
C LYS A 170 25.70 -0.84 -3.05
N SER A 171 25.83 -2.12 -3.43
CA SER A 171 24.71 -3.05 -3.29
C SER A 171 24.33 -3.14 -1.81
N PRO A 172 23.07 -2.94 -1.45
CA PRO A 172 22.57 -3.00 -0.08
C PRO A 172 22.78 -4.36 0.60
N LEU A 173 22.86 -5.43 -0.19
CA LEU A 173 23.27 -6.77 0.28
C LEU A 173 24.67 -6.77 0.91
N LEU A 174 25.54 -5.80 0.57
CA LEU A 174 26.88 -5.67 1.15
C LEU A 174 26.90 -4.89 2.46
N THR A 175 25.81 -4.23 2.82
CA THR A 175 25.71 -3.43 4.06
C THR A 175 25.20 -4.26 5.25
N TYR A 176 24.62 -5.45 4.99
CA TYR A 176 24.13 -6.36 6.03
C TYR A 176 25.22 -7.03 6.86
N ALA A 177 26.44 -7.14 6.32
CA ALA A 177 27.56 -7.74 7.03
C ALA A 177 28.09 -6.80 8.11
N LYS A 178 27.86 -7.10 9.39
CA LYS A 178 28.34 -6.32 10.56
C LYS A 178 29.84 -6.37 10.74
N THR A 179 30.53 -7.35 10.16
CA THR A 179 31.98 -7.53 10.24
C THR A 179 32.64 -7.58 8.88
N SER A 180 33.95 -7.31 8.79
CA SER A 180 34.71 -7.40 7.54
C SER A 180 34.73 -8.82 6.96
N GLU A 181 34.69 -9.85 7.80
CA GLU A 181 34.62 -11.26 7.40
C GLU A 181 33.27 -11.64 6.81
N ASP A 182 32.17 -11.17 7.40
CA ASP A 182 30.82 -11.40 6.88
C ASP A 182 30.63 -10.74 5.51
N ARG A 183 31.20 -9.54 5.30
CA ARG A 183 31.16 -8.86 3.99
C ARG A 183 31.90 -9.63 2.91
N ASN A 184 33.02 -10.25 3.26
CA ASN A 184 33.82 -11.02 2.29
C ASN A 184 33.17 -12.37 1.96
N SER A 185 32.51 -13.00 2.91
CA SER A 185 31.75 -14.26 2.67
C SER A 185 30.49 -14.00 1.83
N LEU A 186 29.78 -12.92 2.10
CA LEU A 186 28.62 -12.51 1.32
C LEU A 186 29.00 -12.08 -0.11
N ARG A 187 30.11 -11.34 -0.28
CA ARG A 187 30.67 -11.00 -1.59
C ARG A 187 31.04 -12.25 -2.40
N ARG A 188 31.64 -13.26 -1.77
CA ARG A 188 31.95 -14.54 -2.43
C ARG A 188 30.67 -15.29 -2.80
N ALA A 189 29.68 -15.36 -1.91
CA ALA A 189 28.40 -16.00 -2.21
C ALA A 189 27.69 -15.31 -3.38
N LEU A 190 27.69 -13.98 -3.44
CA LEU A 190 27.08 -13.21 -4.52
C LEU A 190 27.86 -13.24 -5.83
N SER A 191 29.19 -13.38 -5.80
CA SER A 191 29.99 -13.52 -7.01
C SER A 191 29.77 -14.86 -7.74
N HIS A 192 29.23 -15.86 -7.05
CA HIS A 192 28.84 -17.16 -7.62
C HIS A 192 27.36 -17.22 -8.09
N VAL A 193 26.57 -16.20 -7.74
CA VAL A 193 25.18 -16.08 -8.26
C VAL A 193 25.24 -15.27 -9.55
N SER A 194 24.69 -15.83 -10.62
CA SER A 194 24.68 -15.15 -11.93
C SER A 194 24.12 -13.73 -11.77
N SER A 195 24.74 -12.76 -12.43
CA SER A 195 24.33 -11.34 -12.41
C SER A 195 22.85 -11.14 -12.74
N SER A 196 22.28 -12.03 -13.54
CA SER A 196 20.85 -12.04 -13.90
C SER A 196 19.92 -12.38 -12.75
N PHE A 197 20.33 -13.27 -11.84
CA PHE A 197 19.49 -13.64 -10.69
C PHE A 197 19.50 -12.56 -9.60
N SER A 198 20.64 -11.95 -9.33
CA SER A 198 20.73 -10.82 -8.40
C SER A 198 19.97 -9.60 -8.92
N SER A 199 20.06 -9.32 -10.23
CA SER A 199 19.27 -8.25 -10.87
C SER A 199 17.76 -8.54 -10.83
N TYR A 200 17.37 -9.80 -10.99
CA TYR A 200 15.98 -10.22 -10.89
C TYR A 200 15.41 -10.05 -9.46
N ILE A 201 16.17 -10.47 -8.44
CA ILE A 201 15.82 -10.27 -7.03
C ILE A 201 15.69 -8.78 -6.71
N LEU A 202 16.69 -7.96 -7.11
CA LEU A 202 16.64 -6.52 -6.90
C LEU A 202 15.43 -5.89 -7.61
N SER A 203 15.09 -6.30 -8.82
CA SER A 203 13.94 -5.79 -9.55
C SER A 203 12.59 -6.14 -8.89
N ILE A 204 12.50 -7.29 -8.21
CA ILE A 204 11.30 -7.66 -7.43
C ILE A 204 11.13 -6.73 -6.23
N PHE A 205 12.23 -6.34 -5.59
CA PHE A 205 12.21 -5.54 -4.37
C PHE A 205 12.31 -4.02 -4.63
N ASP A 206 12.73 -3.59 -5.81
CA ASP A 206 12.83 -2.16 -6.17
C ASP A 206 11.52 -1.61 -6.72
N GLN A 207 10.44 -1.84 -5.97
CA GLN A 207 9.11 -1.39 -6.34
C GLN A 207 8.71 -0.14 -5.53
N PRO A 208 8.01 0.83 -6.15
CA PRO A 208 7.62 2.09 -5.49
C PRO A 208 6.89 1.91 -4.16
N ALA A 209 6.08 0.87 -4.04
CA ALA A 209 5.34 0.57 -2.83
C ALA A 209 6.21 0.42 -1.58
N TYR A 210 7.41 -0.15 -1.71
CA TYR A 210 8.31 -0.35 -0.55
C TYR A 210 8.86 0.97 -0.01
N ALA A 211 9.30 1.86 -0.90
CA ALA A 211 9.76 3.19 -0.52
C ALA A 211 8.63 3.98 0.18
N MET A 212 7.42 3.93 -0.39
CA MET A 212 6.27 4.67 0.09
C MET A 212 5.68 4.16 1.41
N LEU A 213 5.96 2.91 1.79
CA LEU A 213 5.53 2.36 3.08
C LEU A 213 6.55 2.60 4.21
N SER A 214 7.66 3.29 3.95
CA SER A 214 8.64 3.65 4.98
C SER A 214 8.09 4.73 5.93
N THR A 215 8.55 4.71 7.17
CA THR A 215 8.22 5.74 8.18
C THR A 215 8.63 7.14 7.70
N ARG A 216 9.79 7.24 7.05
CA ARG A 216 10.31 8.51 6.52
C ARG A 216 9.40 9.09 5.44
N TYR A 217 8.98 8.30 4.46
CA TYR A 217 8.06 8.74 3.40
C TYR A 217 6.71 9.16 3.98
N MET A 218 6.11 8.33 4.82
CA MET A 218 4.80 8.59 5.39
C MET A 218 4.76 9.85 6.26
N THR A 219 5.80 10.10 7.06
CA THR A 219 5.81 11.25 7.98
C THR A 219 6.23 12.56 7.31
N ARG A 220 7.15 12.51 6.35
CA ARG A 220 7.71 13.73 5.74
C ARG A 220 7.04 14.13 4.43
N LEU A 221 6.51 13.19 3.68
CA LEU A 221 5.91 13.46 2.37
C LEU A 221 4.41 13.20 2.37
N PHE A 222 3.96 11.98 2.65
CA PHE A 222 2.57 11.59 2.45
C PHE A 222 1.61 12.33 3.40
N ASN A 223 1.81 12.23 4.71
CA ASN A 223 0.85 12.81 5.66
C ASN A 223 0.74 14.34 5.57
N PRO A 224 1.83 15.12 5.37
CA PRO A 224 1.70 16.56 5.20
C PRO A 224 0.96 16.99 3.93
N THR A 225 1.02 16.18 2.86
CA THR A 225 0.41 16.50 1.57
C THR A 225 -0.96 15.88 1.36
N VAL A 226 -1.36 14.88 2.15
CA VAL A 226 -2.62 14.14 2.04
C VAL A 226 -3.50 14.36 3.27
N PRO A 227 -4.08 15.56 3.43
CA PRO A 227 -4.95 15.87 4.58
C PRO A 227 -6.30 15.14 4.47
N ASP A 228 -6.90 14.88 5.61
CA ASP A 228 -8.27 14.36 5.68
C ASP A 228 -9.27 15.41 5.19
N GLN A 229 -10.28 14.99 4.45
CA GLN A 229 -11.32 15.86 3.93
C GLN A 229 -12.52 15.93 4.91
N PRO A 230 -13.02 17.14 5.27
CA PRO A 230 -14.02 17.31 6.33
C PRO A 230 -15.37 16.67 6.02
N HIS A 231 -15.69 16.41 4.75
CA HIS A 231 -16.94 15.79 4.32
C HIS A 231 -16.91 14.26 4.33
N VAL A 232 -15.74 13.64 4.61
CA VAL A 232 -15.54 12.19 4.68
C VAL A 232 -15.37 11.76 6.13
N ARG A 233 -15.99 10.64 6.50
CA ARG A 233 -15.81 10.03 7.83
C ARG A 233 -14.67 9.03 7.78
N TYR A 234 -13.68 9.17 8.68
CA TYR A 234 -12.52 8.29 8.75
C TYR A 234 -12.60 7.39 9.97
N PHE A 235 -12.34 6.11 9.75
CA PHE A 235 -12.26 5.08 10.78
C PHE A 235 -10.98 4.26 10.60
N SER A 236 -10.37 3.81 11.69
CA SER A 236 -9.17 2.98 11.64
C SER A 236 -9.31 1.79 12.58
N ILE A 237 -9.01 0.60 12.06
CA ILE A 237 -8.98 -0.66 12.80
C ILE A 237 -7.54 -1.12 12.86
N ALA A 238 -6.95 -1.10 14.06
CA ALA A 238 -5.63 -1.65 14.30
C ALA A 238 -5.72 -3.14 14.62
N THR A 239 -4.74 -3.90 14.16
CA THR A 239 -4.60 -5.33 14.44
C THR A 239 -3.34 -5.60 15.23
N ARG A 240 -3.39 -6.57 16.14
CA ARG A 240 -2.24 -7.03 16.91
C ARG A 240 -2.12 -8.55 16.79
N THR A 241 -0.95 -9.03 16.42
CA THR A 241 -0.63 -10.45 16.51
C THR A 241 -0.37 -10.81 17.98
N LYS A 242 -0.84 -11.98 18.41
CA LYS A 242 -0.39 -12.54 19.68
C LYS A 242 1.11 -12.83 19.55
N SER A 243 1.91 -12.38 20.52
CA SER A 243 3.29 -12.86 20.63
C SER A 243 3.23 -14.39 20.76
N ILE A 244 3.91 -15.09 19.86
CA ILE A 244 4.13 -16.53 20.02
C ILE A 244 5.07 -16.66 21.21
N PRO A 245 4.72 -17.46 22.23
CA PRO A 245 5.54 -17.67 23.41
C PRO A 245 6.88 -18.32 23.07
#